data_0f2d898f5113b69540a1389287423f16
#
_entry.id   0f2d898f5113b69540a1389287423f16
#
_cell.length_a   1.000
_cell.length_b   1.000
_cell.length_c   1.000
_cell.angle_alpha   90.00
_cell.angle_beta   90.00
_cell.angle_gamma   90.00
#
_symmetry.space_group_name_H-M   'P 1'
#
loop_
_entity.id
_entity.type
_entity.pdbx_description
1 polymer ?
#
loop_
_entity_poly.entity_id
_entity_poly.type
_entity_poly.pdbx_seq_one_letter_code
_entity_poly.pdbx_strand_id
1 'polypeptide(L)'
;MLADLEARRQATPAAVSALEEAVSARSWWAEQWPEGAQYVAGLIAQDVQDALFDTTGRWPVCDWCDEDAEHMVHIQPDLGGPDPTWVCEESGNPVAPLGQLPKA
;
A
#
# COMPACT_ATOMS: atom_id res chain seq x y z
N MET A 1 2.91 1.96 -6.65
CA MET A 1 3.22 2.18 -5.23
C MET A 1 4.10 3.40 -4.96
N LEU A 2 5.15 3.60 -5.76
CA LEU A 2 5.98 4.79 -5.61
C LEU A 2 5.17 6.09 -5.76
N ALA A 3 4.26 6.15 -6.73
CA ALA A 3 3.39 7.30 -6.90
C ALA A 3 2.55 7.59 -5.64
N ASP A 4 2.13 6.56 -4.93
CA ASP A 4 1.37 6.71 -3.68
C ASP A 4 2.26 7.28 -2.56
N LEU A 5 3.50 6.81 -2.45
CA LEU A 5 4.46 7.36 -1.49
C LEU A 5 4.72 8.84 -1.78
N GLU A 6 4.91 9.21 -3.03
CA GLU A 6 5.12 10.59 -3.44
C GLU A 6 3.89 11.45 -3.18
N ALA A 7 2.71 10.94 -3.52
CA ALA A 7 1.44 11.66 -3.35
C ALA A 7 1.19 12.02 -1.88
N ARG A 8 1.57 11.14 -0.95
CA ARG A 8 1.35 11.34 0.48
C ARG A 8 2.62 11.71 1.25
N ARG A 9 3.65 12.21 0.52
CA ARG A 9 4.89 12.76 1.10
C ARG A 9 5.68 11.78 1.95
N GLN A 10 5.69 10.53 1.58
CA GLN A 10 6.45 9.48 2.27
C GLN A 10 7.47 8.78 1.38
N ALA A 11 7.85 9.40 0.25
CA ALA A 11 8.90 8.86 -0.60
C ALA A 11 10.30 9.16 -0.03
N THR A 12 10.50 8.80 1.24
CA THR A 12 11.81 8.93 1.90
C THR A 12 12.76 7.84 1.41
N PRO A 13 14.09 8.02 1.57
CA PRO A 13 15.04 6.96 1.20
C PRO A 13 14.73 5.61 1.86
N ALA A 14 14.33 5.62 3.13
CA ALA A 14 13.98 4.39 3.84
C ALA A 14 12.72 3.74 3.26
N ALA A 15 11.70 4.53 2.93
CA ALA A 15 10.47 4.01 2.34
C ALA A 15 10.71 3.46 0.93
N VAL A 16 11.50 4.14 0.13
CA VAL A 16 11.86 3.69 -1.22
C VAL A 16 12.67 2.39 -1.14
N SER A 17 13.59 2.28 -0.20
CA SER A 17 14.36 1.04 0.02
C SER A 17 13.45 -0.11 0.42
N ALA A 18 12.47 0.12 1.30
CA ALA A 18 11.49 -0.89 1.69
C ALA A 18 10.67 -1.35 0.49
N LEU A 19 10.27 -0.41 -0.38
CA LEU A 19 9.56 -0.73 -1.61
C LEU A 19 10.41 -1.58 -2.54
N GLU A 20 11.68 -1.21 -2.75
CA GLU A 20 12.60 -1.97 -3.61
C GLU A 20 12.81 -3.39 -3.10
N GLU A 21 12.96 -3.56 -1.80
CA GLU A 21 13.09 -4.89 -1.18
C GLU A 21 11.82 -5.72 -1.37
N ALA A 22 10.65 -5.11 -1.19
CA ALA A 22 9.38 -5.78 -1.38
C ALA A 22 9.19 -6.21 -2.84
N VAL A 23 9.53 -5.34 -3.79
CA VAL A 23 9.46 -5.65 -5.21
C VAL A 23 10.37 -6.83 -5.55
N SER A 24 11.62 -6.82 -5.06
CA SER A 24 12.56 -7.91 -5.30
C SER A 24 12.05 -9.24 -4.75
N ALA A 25 11.59 -9.25 -3.51
CA ALA A 25 11.09 -10.46 -2.85
C ALA A 25 9.85 -11.02 -3.56
N ARG A 26 8.90 -10.17 -3.90
CA ARG A 26 7.66 -10.61 -4.55
C ARG A 26 7.86 -10.97 -6.02
N SER A 27 8.79 -10.32 -6.71
CA SER A 27 9.13 -10.68 -8.09
C SER A 27 9.72 -12.09 -8.15
N TRP A 28 10.63 -12.42 -7.24
CA TRP A 28 11.17 -13.77 -7.13
C TRP A 28 10.06 -14.78 -6.86
N TRP A 29 9.18 -14.48 -5.93
CA TRP A 29 8.03 -15.31 -5.58
C TRP A 29 7.12 -15.56 -6.80
N ALA A 30 6.84 -14.50 -7.58
CA ALA A 30 6.01 -14.61 -8.78
C ALA A 30 6.69 -15.43 -9.89
N GLU A 31 8.01 -15.41 -9.97
CA GLU A 31 8.76 -16.26 -10.91
C GLU A 31 8.61 -17.75 -10.57
N GLN A 32 8.58 -18.07 -9.27
CA GLN A 32 8.38 -19.44 -8.81
C GLN A 32 6.93 -19.90 -8.94
N TRP A 33 5.99 -18.95 -8.90
CA TRP A 33 4.58 -19.23 -9.00
C TRP A 33 3.89 -18.19 -9.91
N PRO A 34 3.97 -18.37 -11.24
CA PRO A 34 3.42 -17.37 -12.17
C PRO A 34 1.93 -17.08 -11.98
N GLU A 35 1.15 -18.04 -11.52
CA GLU A 35 -0.27 -17.86 -11.23
C GLU A 35 -0.52 -16.84 -10.11
N GLY A 36 0.49 -16.62 -9.26
CA GLY A 36 0.43 -15.66 -8.18
C GLY A 36 0.75 -14.23 -8.59
N ALA A 37 1.14 -13.99 -9.84
CA ALA A 37 1.53 -12.64 -10.29
C ALA A 37 0.43 -11.61 -10.07
N GLN A 38 -0.82 -11.98 -10.18
CA GLN A 38 -1.96 -11.09 -9.96
C GLN A 38 -2.07 -10.57 -8.53
N TYR A 39 -1.41 -11.23 -7.57
CA TYR A 39 -1.44 -10.84 -6.15
C TYR A 39 -0.28 -9.91 -5.76
N VAL A 40 0.72 -9.79 -6.63
CA VAL A 40 2.00 -9.15 -6.28
C VAL A 40 1.84 -7.69 -5.89
N ALA A 41 1.10 -6.91 -6.66
CA ALA A 41 0.96 -5.48 -6.40
C ALA A 41 0.36 -5.20 -5.02
N GLY A 42 -0.72 -5.89 -4.66
CA GLY A 42 -1.36 -5.73 -3.35
C GLY A 42 -0.47 -6.18 -2.21
N LEU A 43 0.26 -7.29 -2.39
CA LEU A 43 1.18 -7.79 -1.37
C LEU A 43 2.36 -6.85 -1.17
N ILE A 44 2.89 -6.25 -2.23
CA ILE A 44 3.95 -5.23 -2.13
C ILE A 44 3.46 -4.04 -1.31
N ALA A 45 2.24 -3.57 -1.57
CA ALA A 45 1.67 -2.45 -0.82
C ALA A 45 1.58 -2.77 0.67
N GLN A 46 1.13 -3.97 1.03
CA GLN A 46 1.05 -4.42 2.42
C GLN A 46 2.43 -4.51 3.06
N ASP A 47 3.42 -5.04 2.34
CA ASP A 47 4.80 -5.14 2.84
C ASP A 47 5.36 -3.76 3.16
N VAL A 48 5.11 -2.78 2.30
CA VAL A 48 5.55 -1.39 2.52
C VAL A 48 4.83 -0.77 3.71
N GLN A 49 3.52 -0.97 3.83
CA GLN A 49 2.76 -0.49 4.99
C GLN A 49 3.31 -1.04 6.30
N ASP A 50 3.61 -2.34 6.34
CA ASP A 50 4.16 -2.99 7.52
C ASP A 50 5.54 -2.41 7.88
N ALA A 51 6.39 -2.20 6.89
CA ALA A 51 7.72 -1.60 7.11
C ALA A 51 7.61 -0.17 7.62
N LEU A 52 6.70 0.64 7.07
CA LEU A 52 6.51 2.02 7.49
C LEU A 52 5.86 2.13 8.87
N PHE A 53 5.01 1.18 9.23
CA PHE A 53 4.38 1.15 10.54
C PHE A 53 5.42 1.14 11.67
N ASP A 54 6.50 0.40 11.48
CA ASP A 54 7.58 0.29 12.47
C ASP A 54 8.45 1.56 12.56
N THR A 55 8.45 2.41 11.53
CA THR A 55 9.34 3.59 11.47
C THR A 55 8.59 4.91 11.54
N THR A 56 7.59 5.11 10.70
CA THR A 56 6.85 6.36 10.60
C THR A 56 5.43 6.29 11.15
N GLY A 57 4.96 5.08 11.50
CA GLY A 57 3.61 4.85 11.99
C GLY A 57 2.62 4.56 10.88
N ARG A 58 1.36 4.92 11.12
CA ARG A 58 0.28 4.61 10.17
C ARG A 58 0.44 5.37 8.87
N TRP A 59 0.44 4.64 7.78
CA TRP A 59 0.49 5.22 6.44
C TRP A 59 -0.21 4.30 5.44
N PRO A 60 -1.01 4.78 4.47
CA PRO A 60 -1.44 6.19 4.36
C PRO A 60 -2.50 6.54 5.41
N VAL A 61 -2.40 7.75 5.94
CA VAL A 61 -3.43 8.26 6.86
C VAL A 61 -4.66 8.65 6.04
N CYS A 62 -5.85 8.29 6.54
CA CYS A 62 -7.10 8.60 5.86
C CYS A 62 -7.53 10.05 6.12
N ASP A 63 -7.70 10.82 5.03
CA ASP A 63 -8.22 12.18 5.05
C ASP A 63 -9.58 12.27 4.36
N TRP A 64 -10.17 11.14 3.99
CA TRP A 64 -11.29 11.10 3.05
C TRP A 64 -12.62 10.71 3.67
N CYS A 65 -12.65 10.52 4.98
CA CYS A 65 -13.88 10.24 5.70
C CYS A 65 -14.07 11.27 6.82
N ASP A 66 -15.26 11.24 7.46
CA ASP A 66 -15.62 12.20 8.50
C ASP A 66 -15.23 11.78 9.92
N GLU A 67 -14.46 10.69 10.04
CA GLU A 67 -14.01 10.21 11.35
C GLU A 67 -12.92 11.12 11.92
N ASP A 68 -13.09 11.52 13.18
CA ASP A 68 -12.14 12.40 13.85
C ASP A 68 -10.88 11.68 14.31
N ALA A 69 -10.96 10.38 14.58
CA ALA A 69 -9.82 9.60 15.04
C ALA A 69 -8.88 9.31 13.89
N GLU A 70 -7.57 9.45 14.13
CA GLU A 70 -6.57 9.10 13.15
C GLU A 70 -6.64 7.59 12.81
N HIS A 71 -6.76 7.29 11.53
CA HIS A 71 -6.77 5.93 11.04
C HIS A 71 -6.16 5.90 9.64
N MET A 72 -5.98 4.70 9.08
CA MET A 72 -5.31 4.55 7.80
C MET A 72 -6.22 3.92 6.75
N VAL A 73 -5.81 3.97 5.49
CA VAL A 73 -6.39 3.15 4.44
C VAL A 73 -5.55 1.88 4.29
N HIS A 74 -6.17 0.81 3.84
CA HIS A 74 -5.49 -0.45 3.60
C HIS A 74 -5.80 -0.95 2.18
N ILE A 75 -5.04 -1.95 1.75
CA ILE A 75 -5.25 -2.57 0.43
C ILE A 75 -6.30 -3.68 0.52
N GLN A 76 -7.25 -3.65 -0.41
CA GLN A 76 -8.20 -4.74 -0.62
C GLN A 76 -7.97 -5.31 -2.03
N PRO A 77 -8.02 -6.62 -2.22
CA PRO A 77 -8.25 -7.68 -1.22
C PRO A 77 -7.06 -7.89 -0.27
N ASP A 78 -7.33 -8.28 0.98
CA ASP A 78 -6.31 -8.45 2.03
C ASP A 78 -5.19 -9.43 1.68
N LEU A 79 -5.52 -10.48 0.98
CA LEU A 79 -4.54 -11.52 0.59
C LEU A 79 -3.94 -11.26 -0.78
N GLY A 80 -4.15 -10.03 -1.31
CA GLY A 80 -3.78 -9.71 -2.67
C GLY A 80 -4.81 -10.21 -3.67
N GLY A 81 -4.70 -9.79 -4.91
CA GLY A 81 -5.62 -10.16 -5.97
C GLY A 81 -5.62 -9.11 -7.06
N PRO A 82 -6.43 -9.30 -8.12
CA PRO A 82 -6.51 -8.31 -9.18
C PRO A 82 -7.14 -7.00 -8.69
N ASP A 83 -6.76 -5.90 -9.33
CA ASP A 83 -7.31 -4.57 -9.07
C ASP A 83 -7.20 -4.11 -7.60
N PRO A 84 -5.99 -4.14 -7.00
CA PRO A 84 -5.84 -3.71 -5.62
C PRO A 84 -6.27 -2.26 -5.44
N THR A 85 -7.01 -2.00 -4.37
CA THR A 85 -7.64 -0.70 -4.09
C THR A 85 -7.38 -0.28 -2.66
N TRP A 86 -7.07 1.01 -2.47
CA TRP A 86 -6.98 1.61 -1.14
C TRP A 86 -8.39 1.82 -0.59
N VAL A 87 -8.64 1.32 0.61
CA VAL A 87 -9.96 1.35 1.26
C VAL A 87 -9.81 1.88 2.69
N CYS A 88 -10.68 2.78 3.11
CA CYS A 88 -10.70 3.29 4.47
C CYS A 88 -11.01 2.16 5.46
N GLU A 89 -10.17 1.99 6.48
CA GLU A 89 -10.35 0.91 7.45
C GLU A 89 -11.57 1.10 8.35
N GLU A 90 -12.00 2.36 8.57
CA GLU A 90 -13.14 2.65 9.42
C GLU A 90 -14.48 2.57 8.67
N SER A 91 -14.57 3.24 7.52
CA SER A 91 -15.82 3.31 6.77
C SER A 91 -16.02 2.19 5.76
N GLY A 92 -14.93 1.54 5.32
CA GLY A 92 -14.98 0.54 4.27
C GLY A 92 -15.15 1.12 2.87
N ASN A 93 -15.12 2.45 2.74
CA ASN A 93 -15.27 3.10 1.44
C ASN A 93 -13.98 3.06 0.65
N PRO A 94 -14.03 2.74 -0.66
CA PRO A 94 -12.84 2.81 -1.51
C PRO A 94 -12.40 4.25 -1.70
N VAL A 95 -11.08 4.47 -1.65
CA VAL A 95 -10.46 5.78 -1.82
C VAL A 95 -9.89 5.94 -3.23
N ALA A 96 -9.05 5.00 -3.65
CA ALA A 96 -8.39 5.06 -4.96
C ALA A 96 -7.79 3.70 -5.30
N PRO A 97 -7.64 3.39 -6.60
CA PRO A 97 -6.82 2.26 -7.01
C PRO A 97 -5.37 2.43 -6.57
N LEU A 98 -4.66 1.32 -6.36
CA LEU A 98 -3.25 1.35 -6.04
C LEU A 98 -2.48 2.15 -7.11
N GLY A 99 -1.61 3.03 -6.67
CA GLY A 99 -0.85 3.92 -7.55
C GLY A 99 -1.53 5.25 -7.84
N GLN A 100 -2.75 5.45 -7.34
CA GLN A 100 -3.55 6.64 -7.65
C GLN A 100 -4.04 7.39 -6.41
N LEU A 101 -3.34 7.28 -5.28
CA LEU A 101 -3.71 8.05 -4.08
C LEU A 101 -3.70 9.55 -4.39
N PRO A 102 -4.74 10.31 -3.94
CA PRO A 102 -4.76 11.75 -4.09
C PRO A 102 -3.58 12.40 -3.37
N LYS A 103 -3.05 13.47 -3.93
CA LYS A 103 -1.96 14.22 -3.30
C LYS A 103 -2.42 14.88 -2.01
N ALA A 104 -1.50 14.94 -1.07
CA ALA A 104 -1.72 15.59 0.21
C ALA A 104 -1.88 17.12 0.03
#